data_51c6c9c2374ff5f08e931a6ca12fd5a1
#
_entry.id   51c6c9c2374ff5f08e931a6ca12fd5a1
#
_cell.length_a   1.000
_cell.length_b   1.000
_cell.length_c   1.000
_cell.angle_alpha   90.00
_cell.angle_beta   90.00
_cell.angle_gamma   90.00
#
_symmetry.space_group_name_H-M   'P 1'
#
loop_
_entity.id
_entity.type
_entity.pdbx_description
1 polymer ?
#
loop_
_entity_poly.entity_id
_entity_poly.type
_entity_poly.pdbx_seq_one_letter_code
_entity_poly.pdbx_strand_id
1 'polypeptide(L)'
;DPDWQKINEALNKHGLGILRSKIEQEAERIKVLLIHLFYYQNYPVKSDSIATYLELAMRRNIKELDKVFQSVNDLSIVDYTNKLRFERAKELVSYDEQPLEDIANRLGYENADRLGNEFKKKLNISIHEFSMRADFHRKSLNKLI
;
A
#
# COMPACT_ATOMS: atom_id res chain seq x y z
N ASP A 1 -5.16 -28.33 -16.95
CA ASP A 1 -4.97 -29.14 -15.75
C ASP A 1 -6.26 -29.86 -15.38
N PRO A 2 -6.29 -31.23 -15.53
CA PRO A 2 -7.51 -31.99 -15.22
C PRO A 2 -7.99 -31.82 -13.78
N ASP A 3 -7.07 -31.73 -12.84
CA ASP A 3 -7.42 -31.59 -11.43
C ASP A 3 -7.99 -30.20 -11.16
N TRP A 4 -7.40 -29.20 -11.79
CA TRP A 4 -7.90 -27.84 -11.72
C TRP A 4 -9.33 -27.76 -12.29
N GLN A 5 -9.54 -28.38 -13.45
CA GLN A 5 -10.85 -28.40 -14.07
C GLN A 5 -11.88 -29.10 -13.20
N LYS A 6 -11.54 -30.24 -12.61
CA LYS A 6 -12.44 -30.95 -11.72
C LYS A 6 -12.82 -30.13 -10.49
N ILE A 7 -11.84 -29.47 -9.89
CA ILE A 7 -12.07 -28.59 -8.74
C ILE A 7 -12.94 -27.42 -9.16
N ASN A 8 -12.62 -26.80 -10.29
CA ASN A 8 -13.36 -25.67 -10.81
C ASN A 8 -14.81 -26.07 -11.16
N GLU A 9 -14.99 -27.22 -11.77
CA GLU A 9 -16.33 -27.74 -12.09
C GLU A 9 -17.15 -28.01 -10.83
N ALA A 10 -16.53 -28.63 -9.82
CA ALA A 10 -17.19 -28.88 -8.54
C ALA A 10 -17.60 -27.57 -7.87
N LEU A 11 -16.74 -26.57 -7.89
CA LEU A 11 -17.03 -25.25 -7.35
C LEU A 11 -18.05 -24.50 -8.19
N ASN A 12 -17.98 -24.65 -9.51
CA ASN A 12 -18.91 -24.00 -10.44
C ASN A 12 -20.32 -24.54 -10.34
N LYS A 13 -20.48 -25.83 -10.02
CA LYS A 13 -21.81 -26.41 -9.74
C LYS A 13 -22.53 -25.59 -8.69
N HIS A 14 -21.80 -24.93 -7.82
CA HIS A 14 -22.34 -24.12 -6.75
C HIS A 14 -22.07 -22.63 -6.94
N GLY A 15 -21.44 -22.24 -8.06
CA GLY A 15 -21.11 -20.84 -8.38
C GLY A 15 -20.01 -20.24 -7.53
N LEU A 16 -19.44 -20.99 -6.60
CA LEU A 16 -18.48 -20.45 -5.63
C LEU A 16 -17.09 -20.25 -6.21
N GLY A 17 -16.64 -21.13 -7.07
CA GLY A 17 -15.28 -21.05 -7.65
C GLY A 17 -15.07 -19.81 -8.50
N ILE A 18 -16.04 -19.52 -9.38
CA ILE A 18 -15.96 -18.37 -10.28
C ILE A 18 -16.04 -17.07 -9.49
N LEU A 19 -16.95 -16.98 -8.51
CA LEU A 19 -17.11 -15.79 -7.68
C LEU A 19 -15.84 -15.51 -6.88
N ARG A 20 -15.25 -16.54 -6.29
CA ARG A 20 -14.03 -16.40 -5.51
C ARG A 20 -12.87 -15.94 -6.38
N SER A 21 -12.72 -16.48 -7.58
CA SER A 21 -11.69 -16.08 -8.51
C SER A 21 -11.80 -14.61 -8.93
N LYS A 22 -13.03 -14.16 -9.21
CA LYS A 22 -13.29 -12.75 -9.55
C LYS A 22 -12.99 -11.83 -8.39
N ILE A 23 -13.41 -12.21 -7.20
CA ILE A 23 -13.18 -11.43 -5.98
C ILE A 23 -11.68 -11.30 -5.71
N GLU A 24 -10.94 -12.40 -5.84
CA GLU A 24 -9.49 -12.39 -5.65
C GLU A 24 -8.80 -11.51 -6.69
N GLN A 25 -9.23 -11.56 -7.95
CA GLN A 25 -8.70 -10.72 -9.02
C GLN A 25 -8.99 -9.25 -8.76
N GLU A 26 -10.20 -8.92 -8.33
CA GLU A 26 -10.54 -7.53 -8.01
C GLU A 26 -9.70 -7.01 -6.84
N ALA A 27 -9.56 -7.81 -5.80
CA ALA A 27 -8.76 -7.43 -4.63
C ALA A 27 -7.30 -7.20 -5.02
N GLU A 28 -6.75 -8.07 -5.87
CA GLU A 28 -5.38 -7.93 -6.35
C GLU A 28 -5.21 -6.66 -7.20
N ARG A 29 -6.20 -6.36 -8.04
CA ARG A 29 -6.16 -5.15 -8.85
C ARG A 29 -6.18 -3.89 -7.99
N ILE A 30 -6.96 -3.89 -6.92
CA ILE A 30 -6.97 -2.78 -5.96
C ILE A 30 -5.58 -2.57 -5.37
N LYS A 31 -4.91 -3.65 -4.95
CA LYS A 31 -3.54 -3.58 -4.44
C LYS A 31 -2.58 -2.96 -5.46
N VAL A 32 -2.62 -3.44 -6.68
CA VAL A 32 -1.75 -2.94 -7.76
C VAL A 32 -1.97 -1.45 -7.99
N LEU A 33 -3.22 -1.02 -8.02
CA LEU A 33 -3.55 0.40 -8.21
C LEU A 33 -3.02 1.25 -7.05
N LEU A 34 -3.15 0.78 -5.82
CA LEU A 34 -2.65 1.50 -4.66
C LEU A 34 -1.12 1.55 -4.63
N ILE A 35 -0.46 0.44 -4.96
CA ILE A 35 1.00 0.40 -5.06
C ILE A 35 1.48 1.42 -6.10
N HIS A 36 0.78 1.48 -7.24
CA HIS A 36 1.13 2.42 -8.30
C HIS A 36 1.08 3.87 -7.80
N LEU A 37 0.08 4.22 -7.00
CA LEU A 37 -0.05 5.57 -6.45
C LEU A 37 1.16 5.99 -5.62
N PHE A 38 1.67 5.10 -4.79
CA PHE A 38 2.74 5.45 -3.85
C PHE A 38 4.15 5.27 -4.40
N TYR A 39 4.32 4.43 -5.41
CA TYR A 39 5.64 4.06 -5.90
C TYR A 39 5.98 4.58 -7.29
N TYR A 40 4.97 4.80 -8.14
CA TYR A 40 5.23 5.11 -9.56
C TYR A 40 4.72 6.46 -10.03
N GLN A 41 4.06 7.23 -9.18
CA GLN A 41 3.60 8.56 -9.54
C GLN A 41 4.53 9.64 -8.99
N ASN A 42 4.71 10.71 -9.76
CA ASN A 42 5.59 11.81 -9.41
C ASN A 42 4.88 12.98 -8.73
N TYR A 43 3.55 12.94 -8.67
CA TYR A 43 2.78 14.02 -8.04
C TYR A 43 2.22 13.55 -6.69
N PRO A 44 1.86 14.50 -5.81
CA PRO A 44 1.39 14.13 -4.47
C PRO A 44 0.14 13.26 -4.47
N VAL A 45 0.09 12.30 -3.57
CA VAL A 45 -1.08 11.47 -3.33
C VAL A 45 -1.93 12.17 -2.28
N LYS A 46 -3.17 12.50 -2.65
CA LYS A 46 -4.11 13.11 -1.70
C LYS A 46 -5.02 12.05 -1.12
N SER A 47 -5.09 11.97 0.19
CA SER A 47 -5.86 10.93 0.88
C SER A 47 -7.34 10.95 0.50
N ASP A 48 -7.92 12.13 0.30
CA ASP A 48 -9.32 12.26 -0.08
C ASP A 48 -9.59 11.88 -1.54
N SER A 49 -8.55 11.74 -2.37
CA SER A 49 -8.67 11.38 -3.77
C SER A 49 -8.55 9.87 -4.03
N ILE A 50 -8.11 9.10 -3.04
CA ILE A 50 -7.84 7.68 -3.24
C ILE A 50 -9.11 6.91 -3.58
N ALA A 51 -10.20 7.16 -2.84
CA ALA A 51 -11.47 6.51 -3.10
C ALA A 51 -11.97 6.81 -4.51
N THR A 52 -11.92 8.08 -4.91
CA THR A 52 -12.33 8.50 -6.25
C THR A 52 -11.46 7.82 -7.32
N TYR A 53 -10.16 7.77 -7.10
CA TYR A 53 -9.25 7.10 -8.01
C TYR A 53 -9.62 5.62 -8.22
N LEU A 54 -9.88 4.91 -7.13
CA LEU A 54 -10.27 3.50 -7.20
C LEU A 54 -11.63 3.32 -7.86
N GLU A 55 -12.59 4.18 -7.53
CA GLU A 55 -13.93 4.11 -8.14
C GLU A 55 -13.88 4.30 -9.65
N LEU A 56 -13.09 5.26 -10.10
CA LEU A 56 -12.94 5.52 -11.55
C LEU A 56 -12.21 4.38 -12.24
N ALA A 57 -11.14 3.87 -11.63
CA ALA A 57 -10.34 2.80 -12.23
C ALA A 57 -11.09 1.47 -12.28
N MET A 58 -11.85 1.15 -11.25
CA MET A 58 -12.55 -0.12 -11.12
C MET A 58 -14.01 -0.05 -11.56
N ARG A 59 -14.53 1.16 -11.76
CA ARG A 59 -15.94 1.42 -12.14
C ARG A 59 -16.91 0.81 -11.13
N ARG A 60 -16.59 0.93 -9.86
CA ARG A 60 -17.41 0.41 -8.77
C ARG A 60 -17.37 1.36 -7.59
N ASN A 61 -18.41 1.31 -6.77
CA ASN A 61 -18.51 2.08 -5.55
C ASN A 61 -17.46 1.64 -4.54
N ILE A 62 -16.87 2.60 -3.82
CA ILE A 62 -15.82 2.30 -2.85
C ILE A 62 -16.27 1.36 -1.75
N LYS A 63 -17.53 1.43 -1.34
CA LYS A 63 -18.06 0.52 -0.30
C LYS A 63 -18.05 -0.92 -0.78
N GLU A 64 -18.39 -1.15 -2.03
CA GLU A 64 -18.36 -2.48 -2.63
C GLU A 64 -16.92 -2.98 -2.78
N LEU A 65 -16.03 -2.11 -3.23
CA LEU A 65 -14.61 -2.43 -3.36
C LEU A 65 -14.00 -2.79 -2.01
N ASP A 66 -14.37 -2.05 -0.97
CA ASP A 66 -13.86 -2.32 0.37
C ASP A 66 -14.34 -3.67 0.90
N LYS A 67 -15.58 -4.04 0.64
CA LYS A 67 -16.10 -5.35 1.01
C LYS A 67 -15.33 -6.48 0.35
N VAL A 68 -15.08 -6.33 -0.96
CA VAL A 68 -14.30 -7.31 -1.72
C VAL A 68 -12.89 -7.41 -1.16
N PHE A 69 -12.27 -6.28 -0.93
CA PHE A 69 -10.90 -6.23 -0.45
C PHE A 69 -10.76 -6.87 0.93
N GLN A 70 -11.66 -6.55 1.85
CA GLN A 70 -11.66 -7.12 3.20
C GLN A 70 -11.90 -8.62 3.20
N SER A 71 -12.75 -9.11 2.31
CA SER A 71 -13.04 -10.55 2.24
C SER A 71 -11.82 -11.38 1.85
N VAL A 72 -10.89 -10.81 1.11
CA VAL A 72 -9.68 -11.49 0.64
C VAL A 72 -8.49 -11.24 1.57
N ASN A 73 -8.32 -10.00 2.01
CA ASN A 73 -7.10 -9.57 2.70
C ASN A 73 -7.26 -9.41 4.21
N ASP A 74 -8.46 -9.54 4.72
CA ASP A 74 -8.77 -9.42 6.14
C ASP A 74 -8.37 -8.06 6.73
N LEU A 75 -8.48 -7.03 5.90
CA LEU A 75 -8.09 -5.67 6.25
C LEU A 75 -8.77 -4.71 5.27
N SER A 76 -9.10 -3.50 5.73
CA SER A 76 -9.78 -2.52 4.90
C SER A 76 -8.83 -1.88 3.88
N ILE A 77 -9.40 -1.26 2.84
CA ILE A 77 -8.61 -0.49 1.87
C ILE A 77 -7.87 0.64 2.59
N VAL A 78 -8.52 1.31 3.54
CA VAL A 78 -7.90 2.40 4.31
C VAL A 78 -6.68 1.90 5.08
N ASP A 79 -6.82 0.77 5.77
CA ASP A 79 -5.71 0.21 6.56
C ASP A 79 -4.55 -0.23 5.66
N TYR A 80 -4.86 -0.85 4.54
CA TYR A 80 -3.85 -1.25 3.58
C TYR A 80 -3.12 -0.03 2.99
N THR A 81 -3.89 1.00 2.65
CA THR A 81 -3.35 2.27 2.13
C THR A 81 -2.39 2.91 3.14
N ASN A 82 -2.78 2.92 4.41
CA ASN A 82 -1.93 3.47 5.47
C ASN A 82 -0.64 2.68 5.63
N LYS A 83 -0.70 1.36 5.50
CA LYS A 83 0.50 0.52 5.52
C LYS A 83 1.43 0.83 4.34
N LEU A 84 0.89 0.93 3.15
CA LEU A 84 1.69 1.26 1.96
C LEU A 84 2.34 2.63 2.09
N ARG A 85 1.56 3.62 2.56
CA ARG A 85 2.06 4.98 2.76
C ARG A 85 3.27 4.97 3.70
N PHE A 86 3.14 4.27 4.82
CA PHE A 86 4.20 4.22 5.81
C PHE A 86 5.43 3.46 5.30
N GLU A 87 5.23 2.33 4.62
CA GLU A 87 6.35 1.57 4.03
C GLU A 87 7.10 2.44 3.01
N ARG A 88 6.38 3.18 2.18
CA ARG A 88 7.01 4.08 1.22
C ARG A 88 7.72 5.23 1.93
N ALA A 89 7.12 5.77 3.00
CA ALA A 89 7.75 6.82 3.79
C ALA A 89 9.08 6.35 4.37
N LYS A 90 9.15 5.14 4.90
CA LYS A 90 10.40 4.58 5.42
C LYS A 90 11.49 4.53 4.33
N GLU A 91 11.12 4.09 3.14
CA GLU A 91 12.06 4.05 2.02
C GLU A 91 12.59 5.44 1.67
N LEU A 92 11.68 6.40 1.48
CA LEU A 92 12.06 7.75 1.08
C LEU A 92 12.90 8.45 2.15
N VAL A 93 12.58 8.25 3.41
CA VAL A 93 13.37 8.79 4.51
C VAL A 93 14.76 8.13 4.53
N SER A 94 14.83 6.84 4.28
CA SER A 94 16.10 6.11 4.29
C SER A 94 17.03 6.54 3.18
N TYR A 95 16.50 7.00 2.05
CA TYR A 95 17.33 7.47 0.93
C TYR A 95 17.96 8.84 1.18
N ASP A 96 17.35 9.65 2.06
CA ASP A 96 17.84 10.99 2.43
C ASP A 96 18.08 11.89 1.23
N GLU A 97 17.20 11.82 0.24
CA GLU A 97 17.32 12.57 -1.01
C GLU A 97 16.44 13.81 -1.08
N GLN A 98 15.49 13.95 -0.16
CA GLN A 98 14.54 15.06 -0.15
C GLN A 98 14.16 15.45 1.27
N PRO A 99 13.73 16.71 1.49
CA PRO A 99 13.28 17.16 2.82
C PRO A 99 12.06 16.37 3.32
N LEU A 100 11.94 16.25 4.63
CA LEU A 100 10.82 15.55 5.24
C LEU A 100 9.46 16.15 4.88
N GLU A 101 9.40 17.47 4.73
CA GLU A 101 8.16 18.14 4.33
C GLU A 101 7.72 17.72 2.93
N ASP A 102 8.67 17.54 2.02
CA ASP A 102 8.38 17.09 0.67
C ASP A 102 7.89 15.64 0.66
N ILE A 103 8.53 14.78 1.47
CA ILE A 103 8.09 13.39 1.61
C ILE A 103 6.66 13.32 2.15
N ALA A 104 6.39 14.08 3.21
CA ALA A 104 5.07 14.12 3.81
C ALA A 104 4.01 14.57 2.80
N ASN A 105 4.29 15.65 2.08
CA ASN A 105 3.37 16.18 1.08
C ASN A 105 3.13 15.18 -0.06
N ARG A 106 4.19 14.56 -0.54
CA ARG A 106 4.11 13.58 -1.64
C ARG A 106 3.22 12.39 -1.27
N LEU A 107 3.29 11.93 -0.04
CA LEU A 107 2.59 10.72 0.39
C LEU A 107 1.20 10.96 0.98
N GLY A 108 0.80 12.23 1.11
CA GLY A 108 -0.52 12.56 1.63
C GLY A 108 -0.60 12.73 3.13
N TYR A 109 0.54 12.87 3.80
CA TYR A 109 0.55 13.32 5.20
C TYR A 109 0.29 14.82 5.22
N GLU A 110 -0.32 15.29 6.29
CA GLU A 110 -0.65 16.70 6.43
C GLU A 110 0.61 17.59 6.44
N ASN A 111 1.65 17.14 7.15
CA ASN A 111 2.93 17.86 7.24
C ASN A 111 4.01 16.92 7.78
N ALA A 112 5.24 17.41 7.91
CA ALA A 112 6.37 16.64 8.42
C ALA A 112 6.16 16.16 9.86
N ASP A 113 5.47 16.96 10.68
CA ASP A 113 5.20 16.59 12.07
C ASP A 113 4.31 15.36 12.16
N ARG A 114 3.30 15.27 11.31
CA ARG A 114 2.42 14.10 11.24
C ARG A 114 3.20 12.86 10.81
N LEU A 115 4.10 13.01 9.86
CA LEU A 115 4.97 11.93 9.43
C LEU A 115 5.87 11.47 10.58
N GLY A 116 6.49 12.41 11.30
CA GLY A 116 7.32 12.10 12.46
C GLY A 116 6.56 11.39 13.56
N ASN A 117 5.31 11.83 13.83
CA ASN A 117 4.45 11.19 14.82
C ASN A 117 4.16 9.73 14.45
N GLU A 118 3.95 9.46 13.17
CA GLU A 118 3.71 8.12 12.68
C GLU A 118 4.93 7.21 12.91
N PHE A 119 6.14 7.72 12.67
CA PHE A 119 7.39 6.99 12.96
C PHE A 119 7.49 6.68 14.45
N LYS A 120 7.24 7.66 15.30
CA LYS A 120 7.31 7.48 16.74
C LYS A 120 6.29 6.46 17.23
N LYS A 121 5.08 6.52 16.70
CA LYS A 121 3.99 5.63 17.08
C LYS A 121 4.26 4.18 16.65
N LYS A 122 4.72 3.98 15.42
CA LYS A 122 4.89 2.64 14.85
C LYS A 122 6.24 1.99 15.15
N LEU A 123 7.31 2.77 15.17
CA LEU A 123 8.67 2.25 15.34
C LEU A 123 9.27 2.58 16.71
N ASN A 124 8.60 3.44 17.47
CA ASN A 124 9.06 3.89 18.78
C ASN A 124 10.43 4.61 18.75
N ILE A 125 10.77 5.18 17.60
CA ILE A 125 11.97 6.00 17.44
C ILE A 125 11.61 7.25 16.65
N SER A 126 12.43 8.30 16.75
CA SER A 126 12.23 9.50 15.96
C SER A 126 12.60 9.25 14.50
N ILE A 127 12.02 10.07 13.62
CA ILE A 127 12.36 9.99 12.21
C ILE A 127 13.84 10.29 11.95
N HIS A 128 14.40 11.21 12.74
CA HIS A 128 15.82 11.54 12.68
C HIS A 128 16.70 10.32 13.03
N GLU A 129 16.35 9.62 14.13
CA GLU A 129 17.07 8.43 14.53
C GLU A 129 16.96 7.33 13.47
N PHE A 130 15.77 7.17 12.88
CA PHE A 130 15.58 6.22 11.80
C PHE A 130 16.50 6.53 10.61
N SER A 131 16.55 7.79 10.22
CA SER A 131 17.39 8.25 9.11
C SER A 131 18.87 7.97 9.39
N MET A 132 19.32 8.24 10.60
CA MET A 132 20.71 7.98 11.00
C MET A 132 21.06 6.49 10.97
N ARG A 133 20.16 5.64 11.43
CA ARG A 133 20.35 4.18 11.38
C ARG A 133 20.44 3.66 9.95
N ALA A 134 19.61 4.17 9.07
CA ALA A 134 19.62 3.81 7.65
C ALA A 134 20.94 4.23 6.99
N ASP A 135 21.42 5.42 7.29
CA ASP A 135 22.69 5.93 6.78
C ASP A 135 23.86 5.06 7.25
N PHE A 136 23.89 4.75 8.53
CA PHE A 136 24.91 3.87 9.11
C PHE A 136 24.92 2.50 8.42
N HIS A 137 23.74 1.93 8.20
CA HIS A 137 23.61 0.63 7.54
C HIS A 137 24.17 0.66 6.11
N ARG A 138 23.87 1.71 5.33
CA ARG A 138 24.40 1.86 3.98
C ARG A 138 25.92 1.98 3.97
N LYS A 139 26.48 2.76 4.88
CA LYS A 139 27.93 2.92 5.00
C LYS A 139 28.62 1.61 5.34
N SER A 140 28.00 0.83 6.23
CA SER A 140 28.54 -0.48 6.61
C SER A 140 28.54 -1.45 5.42
N LEU A 141 27.49 -1.46 4.63
CA LEU A 141 27.43 -2.28 3.43
C LEU A 141 28.49 -1.87 2.40
N ASN A 142 28.70 -0.57 2.23
CA ASN A 142 29.69 -0.08 1.29
C ASN A 142 31.12 -0.47 1.70
N LYS A 143 31.39 -0.58 2.98
CA LYS A 143 32.69 -1.03 3.46
C LYS A 143 32.98 -2.48 3.19
N LEU A 144 31.94 -3.30 3.00
CA LEU A 144 32.08 -4.71 2.71
C LEU A 144 32.36 -5.00 1.22
N ILE A 145 32.16 -4.00 0.38
CA ILE A 145 32.41 -4.09 -1.05
C ILE A 145 33.80 -3.55 -1.36
#